data_96cdf78339d0b0bc8772315f7f2a0bda
#
_entry.id   96cdf78339d0b0bc8772315f7f2a0bda
#
_cell.length_a   1.000
_cell.length_b   1.000
_cell.length_c   1.000
_cell.angle_alpha   90.00
_cell.angle_beta   90.00
_cell.angle_gamma   90.00
#
_symmetry.space_group_name_H-M   'P 1'
#
loop_
_entity.id
_entity.type
_entity.pdbx_description
1 polymer ?
#
loop_
_entity_poly.entity_id
_entity_poly.type
_entity_poly.pdbx_seq_one_letter_code
_entity_poly.pdbx_strand_id
1 'polypeptide(L)'
;MVNYKKRVTEEIQESRRSATTGILLRTLSVVDDLGRALDLIPEETVAPGWSEGLTLVLRNLNTVLESEGVQRIEALGRDFDPREFEAVMHEETAKVDEGTVVHVVREGYKHRDRVLRAVQVVVAKSPPA
;
A
#
# COMPACT_ATOMS: atom_id res chain seq x y z
N MET A 1 40.88 -3.38 -9.66
CA MET A 1 40.22 -2.81 -10.86
C MET A 1 38.85 -3.39 -11.10
N VAL A 2 38.71 -4.71 -11.13
CA VAL A 2 37.41 -5.36 -11.29
C VAL A 2 36.45 -4.98 -10.14
N ASN A 3 36.95 -4.95 -8.91
CA ASN A 3 36.13 -4.59 -7.75
C ASN A 3 35.66 -3.13 -7.78
N TYR A 4 36.45 -2.22 -8.30
CA TYR A 4 36.09 -0.83 -8.43
C TYR A 4 34.93 -0.63 -9.42
N LYS A 5 35.02 -1.23 -10.60
CA LYS A 5 33.97 -1.16 -11.61
C LYS A 5 32.66 -1.77 -11.11
N LYS A 6 32.73 -2.91 -10.44
CA LYS A 6 31.59 -3.58 -9.84
C LYS A 6 30.92 -2.69 -8.80
N ARG A 7 31.73 -2.06 -7.91
CA ARG A 7 31.23 -1.18 -6.86
C ARG A 7 30.53 0.04 -7.45
N VAL A 8 31.11 0.67 -8.48
CA VAL A 8 30.50 1.82 -9.16
C VAL A 8 29.16 1.43 -9.79
N THR A 9 29.10 0.27 -10.45
CA THR A 9 27.86 -0.23 -11.05
C THR A 9 26.79 -0.46 -9.98
N GLU A 10 27.16 -1.06 -8.85
CA GLU A 10 26.25 -1.28 -7.72
C GLU A 10 25.74 0.02 -7.12
N GLU A 11 26.61 1.02 -6.99
CA GLU A 11 26.23 2.34 -6.49
C GLU A 11 25.25 3.06 -7.43
N ILE A 12 25.46 2.97 -8.74
CA ILE A 12 24.55 3.53 -9.74
C ILE A 12 23.19 2.85 -9.68
N GLN A 13 23.16 1.52 -9.59
CA GLN A 13 21.93 0.76 -9.48
C GLN A 13 21.16 1.11 -8.21
N GLU A 14 21.84 1.23 -7.08
CA GLU A 14 21.22 1.61 -5.82
C GLU A 14 20.68 3.04 -5.87
N SER A 15 21.40 3.96 -6.49
CA SER A 15 20.94 5.34 -6.69
C SER A 15 19.67 5.39 -7.53
N ARG A 16 19.60 4.63 -8.61
CA ARG A 16 18.42 4.52 -9.47
C ARG A 16 17.24 3.93 -8.71
N ARG A 17 17.49 2.87 -7.95
CA ARG A 17 16.46 2.21 -7.15
C ARG A 17 15.89 3.17 -6.09
N SER A 18 16.76 3.92 -5.43
CA SER A 18 16.36 4.89 -4.43
C SER A 18 15.52 6.01 -5.04
N ALA A 19 15.90 6.52 -6.20
CA ALA A 19 15.15 7.55 -6.91
C ALA A 19 13.77 7.02 -7.35
N THR A 20 13.72 5.81 -7.88
CA THR A 20 12.47 5.15 -8.28
C THR A 20 11.54 4.97 -7.09
N THR A 21 12.06 4.49 -5.96
CA THR A 21 11.30 4.32 -4.72
C THR A 21 10.68 5.65 -4.27
N GLY A 22 11.45 6.74 -4.32
CA GLY A 22 10.95 8.06 -3.94
C GLY A 22 9.79 8.52 -4.79
N ILE A 23 9.89 8.36 -6.11
CA ILE A 23 8.82 8.72 -7.04
C ILE A 23 7.58 7.86 -6.82
N LEU A 24 7.76 6.55 -6.64
CA LEU A 24 6.65 5.63 -6.41
C LEU A 24 5.90 5.98 -5.12
N LEU A 25 6.62 6.28 -4.04
CA LEU A 25 6.00 6.64 -2.76
C LEU A 25 5.18 7.93 -2.89
N ARG A 26 5.66 8.91 -3.62
CA ARG A 26 4.91 10.16 -3.88
C ARG A 26 3.68 9.90 -4.72
N THR A 27 3.78 9.05 -5.71
CA THR A 27 2.65 8.64 -6.55
C THR A 27 1.59 7.92 -5.74
N LEU A 28 1.99 7.01 -4.86
CA LEU A 28 1.07 6.30 -3.96
C LEU A 28 0.33 7.24 -3.02
N SER A 29 0.98 8.31 -2.58
CA SER A 29 0.32 9.34 -1.78
C SER A 29 -0.84 9.99 -2.54
N VAL A 30 -0.66 10.25 -3.82
CA VAL A 30 -1.72 10.78 -4.70
C VAL A 30 -2.85 9.78 -4.88
N VAL A 31 -2.51 8.50 -5.06
CA VAL A 31 -3.49 7.41 -5.16
C VAL A 31 -4.34 7.34 -3.90
N ASP A 32 -3.71 7.45 -2.72
CA ASP A 32 -4.42 7.46 -1.44
C ASP A 32 -5.41 8.63 -1.36
N ASP A 33 -4.96 9.82 -1.75
CA ASP A 33 -5.79 11.03 -1.71
C ASP A 33 -6.97 10.91 -2.66
N LEU A 34 -6.75 10.38 -3.85
CA LEU A 34 -7.81 10.16 -4.83
C LEU A 34 -8.83 9.15 -4.31
N GLY A 35 -8.36 8.06 -3.72
CA GLY A 35 -9.22 7.04 -3.11
C GLY A 35 -10.09 7.63 -2.00
N ARG A 36 -9.50 8.45 -1.12
CA ARG A 36 -10.25 9.12 -0.06
C ARG A 36 -11.28 10.10 -0.62
N ALA A 37 -10.90 10.86 -1.63
CA ALA A 37 -11.81 11.80 -2.27
C ALA A 37 -13.04 11.08 -2.83
N LEU A 38 -12.83 9.93 -3.47
CA LEU A 38 -13.92 9.11 -3.99
C LEU A 38 -14.85 8.62 -2.88
N ASP A 39 -14.28 8.20 -1.75
CA ASP A 39 -15.07 7.70 -0.61
C ASP A 39 -15.85 8.81 0.08
N LEU A 40 -15.35 10.05 0.05
CA LEU A 40 -15.97 11.18 0.73
C LEU A 40 -16.98 11.94 -0.12
N ILE A 41 -17.00 11.74 -1.44
CA ILE A 41 -17.98 12.43 -2.30
C ILE A 41 -19.34 11.77 -2.16
N PRO A 42 -20.36 12.50 -1.67
CA PRO A 42 -21.72 11.97 -1.68
C PRO A 42 -22.23 11.83 -3.11
N GLU A 43 -22.69 10.65 -3.48
CA GLU A 43 -23.19 10.38 -4.83
C GLU A 43 -24.32 11.32 -5.23
N GLU A 44 -25.09 11.80 -4.25
CA GLU A 44 -26.25 12.66 -4.45
C GLU A 44 -25.89 14.08 -4.90
N THR A 45 -24.64 14.51 -4.62
CA THR A 45 -24.19 15.89 -4.88
C THR A 45 -23.40 16.07 -6.16
N VAL A 46 -23.05 14.97 -6.84
CA VAL A 46 -22.28 15.01 -8.08
C VAL A 46 -23.14 14.58 -9.27
N ALA A 47 -22.74 15.02 -10.44
CA ALA A 47 -23.42 14.66 -11.68
C ALA A 47 -23.35 13.14 -11.90
N PRO A 48 -24.38 12.54 -12.53
CA PRO A 48 -24.34 11.12 -12.88
C PRO A 48 -23.08 10.78 -13.68
N GLY A 49 -22.42 9.68 -13.30
CA GLY A 49 -21.21 9.21 -13.97
C GLY A 49 -19.90 9.76 -13.43
N TRP A 50 -19.93 10.75 -12.53
CA TRP A 50 -18.71 11.32 -11.95
C TRP A 50 -17.91 10.29 -11.16
N SER A 51 -18.56 9.57 -10.25
CA SER A 51 -17.91 8.53 -9.44
C SER A 51 -17.35 7.41 -10.30
N GLU A 52 -18.09 7.02 -11.34
CA GLU A 52 -17.66 5.99 -12.28
C GLU A 52 -16.43 6.44 -13.07
N GLY A 53 -16.42 7.69 -13.53
CA GLY A 53 -15.29 8.26 -14.27
C GLY A 53 -14.03 8.31 -13.41
N LEU A 54 -14.14 8.77 -12.17
CA LEU A 54 -13.00 8.83 -11.25
C LEU A 54 -12.52 7.44 -10.87
N THR A 55 -13.43 6.49 -10.70
CA THR A 55 -13.06 5.09 -10.44
C THR A 55 -12.26 4.50 -11.61
N LEU A 56 -12.62 4.83 -12.83
CA LEU A 56 -11.87 4.40 -14.01
C LEU A 56 -10.46 5.00 -14.04
N VAL A 57 -10.31 6.28 -13.68
CA VAL A 57 -9.01 6.93 -13.58
C VAL A 57 -8.13 6.23 -12.54
N LEU A 58 -8.69 5.95 -11.38
CA LEU A 58 -7.97 5.25 -10.31
C LEU A 58 -7.56 3.85 -10.74
N ARG A 59 -8.45 3.12 -11.40
CA ARG A 59 -8.16 1.79 -11.92
C ARG A 59 -7.04 1.82 -12.94
N ASN A 60 -7.07 2.80 -13.85
CA ASN A 60 -6.02 2.97 -14.85
C ASN A 60 -4.67 3.27 -14.21
N LEU A 61 -4.66 4.13 -13.18
CA LEU A 61 -3.45 4.46 -12.44
C LEU A 61 -2.87 3.22 -11.76
N ASN A 62 -3.72 2.41 -11.13
CA ASN A 62 -3.29 1.14 -10.54
C ASN A 62 -2.74 0.18 -11.57
N THR A 63 -3.32 0.13 -12.77
CA THR A 63 -2.82 -0.70 -13.87
C THR A 63 -1.43 -0.25 -14.31
N VAL A 64 -1.20 1.05 -14.41
CA VAL A 64 0.12 1.60 -14.74
C VAL A 64 1.13 1.22 -13.67
N LEU A 65 0.77 1.34 -12.40
CA LEU A 65 1.64 0.96 -11.29
C LEU A 65 1.98 -0.53 -11.32
N GLU A 66 0.99 -1.38 -11.59
CA GLU A 66 1.22 -2.83 -11.72
C GLU A 66 2.18 -3.14 -12.86
N SER A 67 2.05 -2.42 -13.99
CA SER A 67 2.95 -2.61 -15.14
C SER A 67 4.39 -2.25 -14.80
N GLU A 68 4.59 -1.36 -13.82
CA GLU A 68 5.92 -0.98 -13.32
C GLU A 68 6.41 -1.89 -12.18
N GLY A 69 5.65 -2.92 -11.86
CA GLY A 69 6.03 -3.89 -10.83
C GLY A 69 5.57 -3.54 -9.41
N VAL A 70 4.67 -2.57 -9.27
CA VAL A 70 4.11 -2.20 -7.98
C VAL A 70 2.88 -3.06 -7.71
N GLN A 71 2.87 -3.76 -6.57
CA GLN A 71 1.77 -4.62 -6.16
C GLN A 71 1.27 -4.23 -4.77
N ARG A 72 -0.04 -4.21 -4.61
CA ARG A 72 -0.66 -4.00 -3.32
C ARG A 72 -0.46 -5.25 -2.45
N ILE A 73 -0.11 -5.03 -1.19
CA ILE A 73 0.04 -6.12 -0.23
C ILE A 73 -1.34 -6.43 0.35
N GLU A 74 -1.80 -7.65 0.20
CA GLU A 74 -3.05 -8.10 0.80
C GLU A 74 -2.83 -8.41 2.28
N ALA A 75 -3.64 -7.81 3.15
CA ALA A 75 -3.47 -7.96 4.59
C ALA A 75 -4.74 -8.41 5.30
N LEU A 76 -5.92 -8.01 4.82
CA LEU A 76 -7.17 -8.29 5.49
C LEU A 76 -7.39 -9.80 5.67
N GLY A 77 -7.66 -10.22 6.91
CA GLY A 77 -7.90 -11.62 7.24
C GLY A 77 -6.65 -12.47 7.40
N ARG A 78 -5.47 -11.90 7.19
CA ARG A 78 -4.20 -12.62 7.33
C ARG A 78 -3.63 -12.43 8.73
N ASP A 79 -2.71 -13.30 9.10
CA ASP A 79 -1.93 -13.15 10.33
C ASP A 79 -1.00 -11.96 10.22
N PHE A 80 -0.82 -11.24 11.31
CA PHE A 80 0.10 -10.11 11.34
C PHE A 80 1.53 -10.54 11.01
N ASP A 81 2.13 -9.83 10.04
CA ASP A 81 3.51 -10.04 9.61
C ASP A 81 4.26 -8.71 9.74
N PRO A 82 5.20 -8.60 10.70
CA PRO A 82 5.90 -7.33 10.92
C PRO A 82 6.79 -6.89 9.76
N ARG A 83 7.08 -7.78 8.81
CA ARG A 83 7.88 -7.44 7.64
C ARG A 83 7.10 -6.61 6.62
N GLU A 84 5.79 -6.78 6.59
CA GLU A 84 4.92 -6.15 5.60
C GLU A 84 3.83 -5.28 6.20
N PHE A 85 3.51 -5.47 7.48
CA PHE A 85 2.40 -4.81 8.16
C PHE A 85 2.89 -3.97 9.33
N GLU A 86 2.15 -2.89 9.60
CA GLU A 86 2.35 -2.04 10.76
C GLU A 86 1.04 -2.00 11.55
N ALA A 87 1.06 -2.49 12.78
CA ALA A 87 -0.11 -2.47 13.64
C ALA A 87 -0.27 -1.07 14.25
N VAL A 88 -1.29 -0.34 13.84
CA VAL A 88 -1.57 1.00 14.35
C VAL A 88 -2.61 1.00 15.45
N MET A 89 -3.38 -0.08 15.59
CA MET A 89 -4.44 -0.22 16.59
C MET A 89 -4.75 -1.68 16.82
N HIS A 90 -5.31 -2.00 17.99
CA HIS A 90 -5.82 -3.32 18.32
C HIS A 90 -7.31 -3.24 18.57
N GLU A 91 -8.05 -4.25 18.12
CA GLU A 91 -9.49 -4.37 18.35
C GLU A 91 -9.76 -5.64 19.15
N GLU A 92 -10.44 -5.51 20.29
CA GLU A 92 -10.83 -6.67 21.07
C GLU A 92 -11.97 -7.38 20.36
N THR A 93 -11.78 -8.65 20.03
CA THR A 93 -12.79 -9.47 19.38
C THR A 93 -12.51 -10.94 19.62
N ALA A 94 -13.58 -11.73 19.76
CA ALA A 94 -13.51 -13.17 19.83
C ALA A 94 -13.91 -13.83 18.50
N LYS A 95 -14.24 -13.04 17.48
CA LYS A 95 -14.74 -13.54 16.19
C LYS A 95 -13.64 -14.14 15.32
N VAL A 96 -12.41 -13.70 15.52
CA VAL A 96 -11.23 -14.18 14.78
C VAL A 96 -10.11 -14.43 15.77
N ASP A 97 -9.10 -15.18 15.35
CA ASP A 97 -7.95 -15.48 16.18
C ASP A 97 -7.14 -14.21 16.48
N GLU A 98 -6.54 -14.18 17.68
CA GLU A 98 -5.64 -13.12 18.07
C GLU A 98 -4.50 -12.99 17.05
N GLY A 99 -4.18 -11.77 16.64
CA GLY A 99 -3.15 -11.51 15.65
C GLY A 99 -3.65 -11.45 14.22
N THR A 100 -4.95 -11.70 13.98
CA THR A 100 -5.55 -11.58 12.65
C THR A 100 -5.80 -10.11 12.32
N VAL A 101 -5.50 -9.71 11.09
CA VAL A 101 -5.80 -8.36 10.59
C VAL A 101 -7.30 -8.23 10.36
N VAL A 102 -7.93 -7.31 11.06
CA VAL A 102 -9.38 -7.08 10.99
C VAL A 102 -9.76 -5.89 10.13
N HIS A 103 -8.90 -4.88 10.03
CA HIS A 103 -9.10 -3.71 9.16
C HIS A 103 -7.79 -3.25 8.56
N VAL A 104 -7.88 -2.65 7.37
CA VAL A 104 -6.77 -1.98 6.71
C VAL A 104 -7.01 -0.47 6.81
N VAL A 105 -6.10 0.24 7.47
CA VAL A 105 -6.17 1.69 7.65
C VAL A 105 -5.53 2.41 6.47
N ARG A 106 -4.41 1.90 6.00
CA ARG A 106 -3.69 2.44 4.85
C ARG A 106 -3.07 1.30 4.08
N GLU A 107 -3.27 1.31 2.76
CA GLU A 107 -2.73 0.27 1.90
C GLU A 107 -1.20 0.28 1.87
N GLY A 108 -0.60 -0.89 1.79
CA GLY A 108 0.83 -1.07 1.61
C GLY A 108 1.14 -1.64 0.24
N TYR A 109 2.36 -1.41 -0.21
CA TYR A 109 2.76 -1.78 -1.57
C TYR A 109 4.19 -2.30 -1.59
N LYS A 110 4.42 -3.21 -2.53
CA LYS A 110 5.75 -3.71 -2.87
C LYS A 110 6.10 -3.25 -4.27
N HIS A 111 7.37 -2.95 -4.48
CA HIS A 111 7.94 -2.81 -5.80
C HIS A 111 8.84 -4.01 -6.03
N ARG A 112 8.37 -4.96 -6.84
CA ARG A 112 9.01 -6.27 -7.03
C ARG A 112 9.12 -6.96 -5.66
N ASP A 113 10.32 -7.25 -5.17
CA ASP A 113 10.54 -7.94 -3.89
C ASP A 113 10.69 -7.00 -2.70
N ARG A 114 10.64 -5.70 -2.93
CA ARG A 114 10.93 -4.68 -1.92
C ARG A 114 9.66 -4.00 -1.44
N VAL A 115 9.45 -3.98 -0.12
CA VAL A 115 8.32 -3.25 0.47
C VAL A 115 8.57 -1.75 0.32
N LEU A 116 7.65 -1.05 -0.37
CA LEU A 116 7.70 0.41 -0.50
C LEU A 116 7.20 1.08 0.77
N ARG A 117 6.10 0.59 1.29
CA ARG A 117 5.53 0.99 2.58
C ARG A 117 4.67 -0.14 3.12
N ALA A 118 4.68 -0.29 4.44
CA ALA A 118 3.90 -1.33 5.10
C ALA A 118 2.40 -1.01 5.07
N VAL A 119 1.57 -2.06 5.13
CA VAL A 119 0.13 -1.91 5.31
C VAL A 119 -0.11 -1.50 6.76
N GLN A 120 -0.82 -0.40 6.98
CA GLN A 120 -1.24 -0.02 8.32
C GLN A 120 -2.54 -0.74 8.65
N VAL A 121 -2.53 -1.53 9.70
CA VAL A 121 -3.61 -2.47 10.02
C VAL A 121 -4.09 -2.33 11.45
N VAL A 122 -5.32 -2.77 11.66
CA VAL A 122 -5.88 -3.02 13.00
C VAL A 122 -5.84 -4.53 13.21
N VAL A 123 -5.27 -4.96 14.32
CA VAL A 123 -5.04 -6.37 14.64
C VAL A 123 -5.97 -6.81 15.74
N ALA A 124 -6.51 -8.02 15.62
CA ALA A 124 -7.38 -8.61 16.64
C ALA A 124 -6.60 -8.89 17.92
N LYS A 125 -7.23 -8.56 19.03
CA LYS A 125 -6.75 -8.87 20.37
C LYS A 125 -7.84 -9.67 21.09
N SER A 126 -7.42 -10.71 21.80
CA SER A 126 -8.39 -11.51 22.57
C SER A 126 -9.03 -10.65 23.67
N PRO A 127 -10.37 -10.74 23.88
CA PRO A 127 -11.02 -10.04 24.97
C PRO A 127 -10.49 -10.54 26.31
N PRO A 128 -10.45 -9.69 27.35
CA PRO A 128 -10.09 -10.17 28.69
C PRO A 128 -11.08 -11.23 29.17
N ALA A 129 -10.55 -12.22 29.86
CA ALA A 129 -11.32 -13.34 30.40
C ALA A 129 -12.32 -12.89 31.46
#